data_a6002c9f975b9a386abfa31785c87304
#
_entry.id   a6002c9f975b9a386abfa31785c87304
#
_cell.length_a   1.000
_cell.length_b   1.000
_cell.length_c   1.000
_cell.angle_alpha   90.00
_cell.angle_beta   90.00
_cell.angle_gamma   90.00
#
_symmetry.space_group_name_H-M   'P 1'
#
loop_
_entity.id
_entity.type
_entity.pdbx_description
1 polymer ?
#
loop_
_entity_poly.entity_id
_entity_poly.type
_entity_poly.pdbx_seq_one_letter_code
_entity_poly.pdbx_strand_id
1 'polypeptide(L)'
;MQPMTIPEIISAVDGTWLNPRKGAAPVTAVCTDSRKIAPGCLFLPWVGERFDGHDFIDRALDAGAAGCLCARRPELLRXXXXQVADTRLALRALASAYRDRFAIPFVQVTGSVGKTTTKEMLAAVLGAKLRVLKTPENFNNDIGTPLTLLGLGPEHQAAVIETGMNHFGEIRYLGEMVRPDIAVISNIGDAHIEHLGSREGILKAKSEIFENLKPEGLAVLNGDDALLNTLDLPFRTVRCGRSEHCAVRVMDMADHGVAGITCTVVSPRDTYHLTIPAPGEHMAYSAAIAVAVGEELGLSTEEITRGAASYEPAGSRMRVLRLRDGRLVLDDCYNANPQSVTAALEILAKTECGRKVAVLGDMGELGDLTDQAHYNMGALAAMLGIDEVVAIGAKAEKIADGAAQSGGSVTHFATKEEAVHELTDQLGTDTAMLVKASHAMHFGWIVEQLKQAYD
;
A
#
# COMPACT_ATOMS: atom_id res chain seq x y z
N MET A 1 19.88 8.07 4.11
CA MET A 1 20.70 7.49 3.01
C MET A 1 22.18 7.51 3.36
N GLN A 2 23.01 6.63 2.73
CA GLN A 2 24.45 6.75 2.79
C GLN A 2 24.89 8.06 2.13
N PRO A 3 25.92 8.74 2.67
CA PRO A 3 26.35 10.01 2.08
C PRO A 3 26.71 9.91 0.60
N MET A 4 26.30 10.90 -0.17
CA MET A 4 26.68 11.07 -1.58
C MET A 4 27.34 12.44 -1.75
N THR A 5 28.46 12.47 -2.44
CA THR A 5 29.10 13.73 -2.79
C THR A 5 28.31 14.44 -3.89
N ILE A 6 28.45 15.76 -3.98
CA ILE A 6 27.78 16.53 -5.04
C ILE A 6 28.19 16.04 -6.45
N PRO A 7 29.49 15.75 -6.72
CA PRO A 7 29.83 15.16 -8.04
C PRO A 7 29.13 13.84 -8.34
N GLU A 8 28.97 12.94 -7.36
CA GLU A 8 28.22 11.69 -7.57
C GLU A 8 26.77 11.99 -7.94
N ILE A 9 26.13 12.93 -7.24
CA ILE A 9 24.75 13.32 -7.51
C ILE A 9 24.63 13.90 -8.93
N ILE A 10 25.52 14.85 -9.29
CA ILE A 10 25.52 15.47 -10.61
C ILE A 10 25.66 14.41 -11.71
N SER A 11 26.58 13.47 -11.52
CA SER A 11 26.76 12.35 -12.46
C SER A 11 25.49 11.48 -12.55
N ALA A 12 24.85 11.20 -11.43
CA ALA A 12 23.64 10.36 -11.39
C ALA A 12 22.44 11.00 -12.10
N VAL A 13 22.29 12.33 -12.00
CA VAL A 13 21.14 13.05 -12.56
C VAL A 13 21.41 13.73 -13.90
N ASP A 14 22.61 13.53 -14.48
CA ASP A 14 23.08 14.22 -15.69
C ASP A 14 22.89 15.74 -15.57
N GLY A 15 23.32 16.27 -14.40
CA GLY A 15 23.11 17.68 -14.06
C GLY A 15 24.34 18.55 -14.24
N THR A 16 24.15 19.84 -14.06
CA THR A 16 25.25 20.85 -14.09
C THR A 16 25.33 21.55 -12.72
N TRP A 17 26.51 21.57 -12.13
CA TRP A 17 26.75 22.30 -10.89
C TRP A 17 26.96 23.78 -11.21
N LEU A 18 25.97 24.62 -10.93
CA LEU A 18 25.96 26.02 -11.33
C LEU A 18 26.99 26.88 -10.58
N ASN A 19 27.30 26.54 -9.32
CA ASN A 19 28.22 27.32 -8.48
C ASN A 19 29.10 26.37 -7.65
N PRO A 20 30.08 25.70 -8.30
CA PRO A 20 30.88 24.69 -7.61
C PRO A 20 31.75 25.29 -6.52
N ARG A 21 31.79 24.60 -5.34
CA ARG A 21 32.68 24.94 -4.21
C ARG A 21 33.48 23.74 -3.79
N LYS A 22 34.75 23.93 -3.52
CA LYS A 22 35.59 22.90 -2.92
C LYS A 22 35.14 22.65 -1.49
N GLY A 23 35.13 21.38 -1.08
CA GLY A 23 34.78 21.00 0.28
C GLY A 23 33.29 21.05 0.61
N ALA A 24 32.42 20.98 -0.40
CA ALA A 24 30.97 20.85 -0.17
C ALA A 24 30.68 19.57 0.64
N ALA A 25 29.87 19.70 1.67
CA ALA A 25 29.48 18.56 2.51
C ALA A 25 28.69 17.54 1.70
N PRO A 26 28.86 16.25 1.96
CA PRO A 26 28.05 15.24 1.29
C PRO A 26 26.58 15.34 1.69
N VAL A 27 25.72 14.95 0.76
CA VAL A 27 24.26 14.87 0.98
C VAL A 27 23.96 13.57 1.71
N THR A 28 23.13 13.67 2.75
CA THR A 28 22.74 12.51 3.59
C THR A 28 21.24 12.21 3.55
N ALA A 29 20.47 13.05 2.88
CA ALA A 29 19.03 12.86 2.71
C ALA A 29 18.52 13.63 1.51
N VAL A 30 17.36 13.26 0.98
CA VAL A 30 16.63 14.03 -0.04
C VAL A 30 15.33 14.51 0.59
N CYS A 31 14.95 15.75 0.31
CA CYS A 31 13.73 16.35 0.84
C CYS A 31 12.98 17.07 -0.28
N THR A 32 11.69 16.79 -0.40
CA THR A 32 10.80 17.43 -1.39
C THR A 32 9.86 18.46 -0.76
N ASP A 33 9.88 18.59 0.59
CA ASP A 33 9.02 19.52 1.33
C ASP A 33 9.91 20.57 2.03
N SER A 34 9.86 21.82 1.57
CA SER A 34 10.68 22.92 2.10
C SER A 34 10.43 23.22 3.58
N ARG A 35 9.34 22.70 4.17
CA ARG A 35 9.03 22.85 5.59
C ARG A 35 9.76 21.81 6.46
N LYS A 36 10.31 20.75 5.85
CA LYS A 36 10.94 19.62 6.52
C LYS A 36 12.45 19.54 6.27
N ILE A 37 13.05 20.63 5.86
CA ILE A 37 14.50 20.68 5.59
C ILE A 37 15.30 20.36 6.86
N ALA A 38 16.29 19.48 6.70
CA ALA A 38 17.26 19.17 7.74
C ALA A 38 18.67 19.41 7.20
N PRO A 39 19.64 19.72 8.07
CA PRO A 39 21.02 19.89 7.61
C PRO A 39 21.53 18.64 6.88
N GLY A 40 22.21 18.84 5.77
CA GLY A 40 22.74 17.75 4.95
C GLY A 40 21.76 17.22 3.90
N CYS A 41 20.53 17.71 3.83
CA CYS A 41 19.61 17.26 2.80
C CYS A 41 19.79 18.00 1.47
N LEU A 42 19.50 17.30 0.39
CA LEU A 42 19.34 17.87 -0.96
C LEU A 42 17.86 18.21 -1.13
N PHE A 43 17.55 19.48 -1.34
CA PHE A 43 16.18 19.89 -1.64
C PHE A 43 15.87 19.64 -3.11
N LEU A 44 14.74 19.02 -3.37
CA LEU A 44 14.27 18.69 -4.70
C LEU A 44 12.90 19.35 -4.90
N PRO A 45 12.83 20.50 -5.58
CA PRO A 45 11.57 21.21 -5.77
C PRO A 45 10.63 20.43 -6.69
N TRP A 46 9.36 20.51 -6.40
CA TRP A 46 8.29 19.81 -7.08
C TRP A 46 7.36 20.81 -7.76
N VAL A 47 7.02 20.58 -9.02
CA VAL A 47 6.02 21.40 -9.72
C VAL A 47 4.68 20.66 -9.58
N GLY A 48 3.78 21.24 -8.79
CA GLY A 48 2.42 20.73 -8.60
C GLY A 48 1.42 21.53 -9.43
N GLU A 49 0.17 21.12 -9.36
CA GLU A 49 -0.92 21.79 -10.10
C GLU A 49 -1.14 23.24 -9.66
N ARG A 50 -0.90 23.56 -8.39
CA ARG A 50 -1.22 24.86 -7.78
C ARG A 50 0.01 25.63 -7.28
N PHE A 51 1.21 25.08 -7.41
CA PHE A 51 2.41 25.72 -6.92
C PHE A 51 3.64 25.20 -7.66
N ASP A 52 4.71 26.01 -7.68
CA ASP A 52 6.01 25.62 -8.19
C ASP A 52 6.99 25.57 -7.00
N GLY A 53 7.49 24.36 -6.69
CA GLY A 53 8.46 24.17 -5.62
C GLY A 53 9.75 24.95 -5.77
N HIS A 54 10.09 25.38 -7.00
CA HIS A 54 11.28 26.21 -7.25
C HIS A 54 11.22 27.55 -6.52
N ASP A 55 10.03 28.06 -6.22
CA ASP A 55 9.85 29.31 -5.47
C ASP A 55 10.32 29.19 -4.01
N PHE A 56 10.53 27.97 -3.52
CA PHE A 56 10.96 27.69 -2.14
C PHE A 56 12.46 27.36 -2.03
N ILE A 57 13.23 27.47 -3.10
CA ILE A 57 14.66 27.11 -3.10
C ILE A 57 15.44 27.96 -2.08
N ASP A 58 15.25 29.26 -2.09
CA ASP A 58 15.97 30.14 -1.15
C ASP A 58 15.62 29.79 0.30
N ARG A 59 14.34 29.57 0.59
CA ARG A 59 13.88 29.14 1.90
C ARG A 59 14.54 27.83 2.34
N ALA A 60 14.63 26.86 1.43
CA ALA A 60 15.25 25.56 1.74
C ALA A 60 16.76 25.72 2.05
N LEU A 61 17.46 26.54 1.27
CA LEU A 61 18.88 26.80 1.48
C LEU A 61 19.10 27.55 2.80
N ASP A 62 18.25 28.54 3.12
CA ASP A 62 18.32 29.28 4.41
C ASP A 62 18.05 28.36 5.59
N ALA A 63 17.21 27.34 5.41
CA ALA A 63 16.92 26.33 6.43
C ALA A 63 18.02 25.28 6.59
N GLY A 64 19.10 25.36 5.78
CA GLY A 64 20.27 24.50 5.94
C GLY A 64 20.40 23.35 4.95
N ALA A 65 19.65 23.35 3.83
CA ALA A 65 19.85 22.34 2.80
C ALA A 65 21.30 22.38 2.28
N ALA A 66 21.90 21.21 2.08
CA ALA A 66 23.26 21.08 1.55
C ALA A 66 23.35 21.48 0.07
N GLY A 67 22.22 21.42 -0.61
CA GLY A 67 22.10 21.80 -2.02
C GLY A 67 20.67 21.70 -2.50
N CYS A 68 20.47 22.01 -3.76
CA CYS A 68 19.14 21.99 -4.37
C CYS A 68 19.26 21.58 -5.85
N LEU A 69 18.41 20.65 -6.28
CA LEU A 69 18.18 20.44 -7.72
C LEU A 69 17.23 21.54 -8.23
N CYS A 70 17.38 21.94 -9.47
CA CYS A 70 16.48 22.93 -10.08
C CYS A 70 16.38 22.70 -11.59
N ALA A 71 15.16 22.69 -12.10
CA ALA A 71 14.92 22.62 -13.54
C ALA A 71 14.91 24.03 -14.17
N ARG A 72 14.67 25.04 -13.34
CA ARG A 72 14.67 26.46 -13.72
C ARG A 72 15.90 27.13 -13.12
N ARG A 73 16.70 27.84 -13.93
CA ARG A 73 17.88 28.53 -13.42
C ARG A 73 17.49 29.63 -12.43
N PRO A 74 17.98 29.57 -11.19
CA PRO A 74 17.64 30.59 -10.19
C PRO A 74 18.24 31.96 -10.56
N GLU A 75 17.58 33.04 -10.19
CA GLU A 75 18.07 34.40 -10.37
C GLU A 75 19.37 34.64 -9.59
N LEU A 76 19.41 34.12 -8.35
CA LEU A 76 20.59 34.18 -7.50
C LEU A 76 21.27 32.82 -7.46
N LEU A 77 22.54 32.75 -7.87
CA LEU A 77 23.32 31.50 -7.82
C LEU A 77 23.89 31.28 -6.44
N ARG A 78 23.16 30.58 -5.65
CA ARG A 78 23.54 30.20 -4.30
C ARG A 78 24.16 28.78 -4.28
N UNK A 79 24.59 28.39 -3.18
CA UNK A 79 25.28 27.16 -2.99
C UNK A 79 24.58 25.94 -3.55
N UNK A 80 25.15 25.03 -4.05
CA UNK A 80 24.89 23.87 -4.63
C UNK A 80 23.53 23.76 -5.32
N UNK A 81 23.35 24.49 -6.20
CA UNK A 81 22.21 24.29 -7.03
C UNK A 81 22.68 23.42 -8.17
N UNK A 82 22.20 22.46 -8.38
CA UNK A 82 22.40 21.56 -9.40
C UNK A 82 21.33 21.71 -10.37
N GLN A 83 21.59 22.19 -11.60
CA GLN A 83 20.60 22.33 -12.67
C GLN A 83 20.41 21.01 -13.41
N VAL A 84 19.14 20.64 -13.61
CA VAL A 84 18.73 19.41 -14.32
C VAL A 84 17.64 19.78 -15.33
N ALA A 85 17.36 18.89 -16.29
CA ALA A 85 16.30 19.13 -17.28
C ALA A 85 14.90 19.05 -16.62
N ASP A 86 14.74 18.14 -15.68
CA ASP A 86 13.45 17.87 -14.99
C ASP A 86 13.75 17.27 -13.62
N THR A 87 13.12 17.83 -12.57
CA THR A 87 13.39 17.38 -11.20
C THR A 87 12.77 16.00 -10.90
N ARG A 88 11.67 15.62 -11.57
CA ARG A 88 11.07 14.28 -11.44
C ARG A 88 12.01 13.21 -12.01
N LEU A 89 12.48 13.44 -13.22
CA LEU A 89 13.43 12.53 -13.86
C LEU A 89 14.74 12.46 -13.07
N ALA A 90 15.18 13.58 -12.50
CA ALA A 90 16.37 13.62 -11.66
C ALA A 90 16.18 12.82 -10.36
N LEU A 91 15.00 12.89 -9.73
CA LEU A 91 14.70 12.09 -8.54
C LEU A 91 14.79 10.59 -8.87
N ARG A 92 14.18 10.20 -9.98
CA ARG A 92 14.22 8.82 -10.48
C ARG A 92 15.65 8.35 -10.73
N ALA A 93 16.42 9.16 -11.47
CA ALA A 93 17.81 8.83 -11.83
C ALA A 93 18.71 8.72 -10.58
N LEU A 94 18.53 9.64 -9.63
CA LEU A 94 19.26 9.62 -8.36
C LEU A 94 18.93 8.35 -7.56
N ALA A 95 17.65 8.02 -7.45
CA ALA A 95 17.20 6.82 -6.71
C ALA A 95 17.73 5.54 -7.36
N SER A 96 17.71 5.48 -8.70
CA SER A 96 18.22 4.32 -9.45
C SER A 96 19.73 4.15 -9.23
N ALA A 97 20.51 5.24 -9.35
CA ALA A 97 21.96 5.21 -9.10
C ALA A 97 22.27 4.87 -7.63
N TYR A 98 21.46 5.39 -6.70
CA TYR A 98 21.64 5.09 -5.28
C TYR A 98 21.33 3.61 -4.97
N ARG A 99 20.25 3.08 -5.56
CA ARG A 99 19.87 1.68 -5.43
C ARG A 99 21.00 0.74 -5.87
N ASP A 100 21.78 1.12 -6.88
CA ASP A 100 22.90 0.31 -7.41
C ASP A 100 24.04 0.10 -6.41
N ARG A 101 24.08 0.87 -5.33
CA ARG A 101 25.06 0.68 -4.26
C ARG A 101 24.74 -0.53 -3.37
N PHE A 102 23.57 -1.18 -3.55
CA PHE A 102 23.10 -2.24 -2.66
C PHE A 102 22.89 -3.55 -3.40
N ALA A 103 23.67 -4.58 -3.01
CA ALA A 103 23.59 -5.94 -3.55
C ALA A 103 22.72 -6.84 -2.64
N ILE A 104 21.53 -6.33 -2.29
CA ILE A 104 20.54 -7.06 -1.48
C ILE A 104 19.36 -7.48 -2.36
N PRO A 105 18.57 -8.49 -1.97
CA PRO A 105 17.37 -8.85 -2.72
C PRO A 105 16.30 -7.78 -2.62
N PHE A 106 15.66 -7.48 -3.77
CA PHE A 106 14.54 -6.55 -3.89
C PHE A 106 13.29 -7.34 -4.28
N VAL A 107 12.25 -7.25 -3.45
CA VAL A 107 10.93 -7.82 -3.72
C VAL A 107 10.01 -6.67 -4.14
N GLN A 108 9.48 -6.71 -5.36
CA GLN A 108 8.51 -5.72 -5.84
C GLN A 108 7.11 -6.30 -5.77
N VAL A 109 6.15 -5.53 -5.23
CA VAL A 109 4.77 -6.01 -5.01
C VAL A 109 3.78 -5.08 -5.68
N THR A 110 2.86 -5.66 -6.46
CA THR A 110 1.68 -4.94 -6.99
C THR A 110 0.43 -5.80 -6.88
N GLY A 111 -0.71 -5.26 -7.32
CA GLY A 111 -1.99 -5.94 -7.29
C GLY A 111 -3.15 -4.94 -7.25
N SER A 112 -4.35 -5.40 -7.46
CA SER A 112 -5.54 -4.54 -7.35
C SER A 112 -5.87 -4.26 -5.88
N VAL A 113 -5.95 -5.32 -5.08
CA VAL A 113 -6.23 -5.25 -3.63
C VAL A 113 -5.11 -6.00 -2.89
N GLY A 114 -4.85 -5.63 -1.65
CA GLY A 114 -3.94 -6.36 -0.78
C GLY A 114 -2.46 -6.08 -1.00
N LYS A 115 -2.06 -5.14 -1.85
CA LYS A 115 -0.65 -4.77 -2.05
C LYS A 115 0.06 -4.47 -0.73
N THR A 116 -0.51 -3.55 0.05
CA THR A 116 0.08 -3.13 1.32
C THR A 116 0.06 -4.26 2.34
N THR A 117 -1.06 -5.01 2.41
CA THR A 117 -1.16 -6.17 3.29
C THR A 117 -0.06 -7.20 2.97
N THR A 118 0.12 -7.49 1.67
CA THR A 118 1.17 -8.43 1.22
C THR A 118 2.57 -7.86 1.52
N LYS A 119 2.79 -6.57 1.27
CA LYS A 119 4.07 -5.90 1.60
C LYS A 119 4.36 -5.99 3.10
N GLU A 120 3.37 -5.72 3.95
CA GLU A 120 3.55 -5.80 5.41
C GLU A 120 3.79 -7.24 5.87
N MET A 121 3.06 -8.21 5.30
CA MET A 121 3.27 -9.62 5.61
C MET A 121 4.68 -10.08 5.20
N LEU A 122 5.12 -9.69 4.00
CA LEU A 122 6.49 -9.95 3.53
C LEU A 122 7.52 -9.33 4.47
N ALA A 123 7.30 -8.06 4.85
CA ALA A 123 8.22 -7.37 5.74
C ALA A 123 8.27 -8.02 7.13
N ALA A 124 7.13 -8.48 7.65
CA ALA A 124 7.06 -9.17 8.95
C ALA A 124 7.79 -10.52 8.88
N VAL A 125 7.52 -11.33 7.84
CA VAL A 125 8.15 -12.65 7.68
C VAL A 125 9.66 -12.50 7.48
N LEU A 126 10.08 -11.65 6.53
CA LEU A 126 11.51 -11.44 6.27
C LEU A 126 12.21 -10.79 7.47
N GLY A 127 11.48 -9.93 8.19
CA GLY A 127 11.98 -9.25 9.39
C GLY A 127 12.32 -10.17 10.55
N ALA A 128 11.85 -11.42 10.54
CA ALA A 128 12.23 -12.43 11.53
C ALA A 128 13.73 -12.80 11.46
N LYS A 129 14.38 -12.50 10.33
CA LYS A 129 15.80 -12.83 10.09
C LYS A 129 16.60 -11.64 9.56
N LEU A 130 16.00 -10.81 8.72
CA LEU A 130 16.70 -9.78 7.93
C LEU A 130 16.27 -8.38 8.38
N ARG A 131 17.15 -7.39 8.23
CA ARG A 131 16.74 -5.99 8.34
C ARG A 131 16.16 -5.55 7.00
N VAL A 132 14.86 -5.30 7.00
CA VAL A 132 14.08 -5.06 5.77
C VAL A 132 13.75 -3.58 5.63
N LEU A 133 14.11 -2.99 4.48
CA LEU A 133 13.51 -1.74 4.04
C LEU A 133 12.14 -2.07 3.42
N LYS A 134 11.10 -1.36 3.78
CA LYS A 134 9.80 -1.50 3.11
C LYS A 134 9.25 -0.13 2.73
N THR A 135 8.42 -0.09 1.68
CA THR A 135 7.71 1.13 1.30
C THR A 135 6.90 1.66 2.49
N PRO A 136 7.16 2.89 2.97
CA PRO A 136 6.35 3.45 4.03
C PRO A 136 4.98 3.89 3.49
N GLU A 137 3.95 3.72 4.30
CA GLU A 137 2.59 4.19 3.98
C GLU A 137 2.16 3.82 2.54
N ASN A 138 1.82 4.82 1.74
CA ASN A 138 1.40 4.69 0.33
C ASN A 138 2.44 5.28 -0.64
N PHE A 139 3.72 5.27 -0.28
CA PHE A 139 4.81 5.82 -1.11
C PHE A 139 5.13 4.90 -2.30
N ASN A 140 4.10 4.54 -3.06
CA ASN A 140 4.14 3.50 -4.10
C ASN A 140 4.05 4.06 -5.54
N ASN A 141 4.25 5.38 -5.70
CA ASN A 141 4.16 6.08 -6.98
C ASN A 141 5.53 6.66 -7.40
N ASP A 142 5.53 7.49 -8.45
CA ASP A 142 6.73 8.10 -9.05
C ASP A 142 7.51 9.05 -8.13
N ILE A 143 6.93 9.44 -6.99
CA ILE A 143 7.62 10.21 -5.94
C ILE A 143 8.02 9.30 -4.78
N GLY A 144 7.08 8.49 -4.32
CA GLY A 144 7.24 7.66 -3.12
C GLY A 144 8.25 6.54 -3.31
N THR A 145 8.22 5.87 -4.47
CA THR A 145 9.15 4.77 -4.73
C THR A 145 10.61 5.23 -4.71
N PRO A 146 11.00 6.31 -5.44
CA PRO A 146 12.38 6.77 -5.35
C PRO A 146 12.76 7.25 -3.94
N LEU A 147 11.87 7.93 -3.21
CA LEU A 147 12.16 8.32 -1.82
C LEU A 147 12.36 7.10 -0.92
N THR A 148 11.59 6.03 -1.15
CA THR A 148 11.78 4.77 -0.43
C THR A 148 13.18 4.20 -0.71
N LEU A 149 13.58 4.11 -1.98
CA LEU A 149 14.90 3.59 -2.36
C LEU A 149 16.04 4.43 -1.76
N LEU A 150 15.88 5.75 -1.73
CA LEU A 150 16.86 6.65 -1.10
C LEU A 150 16.93 6.46 0.43
N GLY A 151 15.97 5.77 1.03
CA GLY A 151 16.00 5.37 2.44
C GLY A 151 16.89 4.16 2.74
N LEU A 152 17.45 3.49 1.72
CA LEU A 152 18.35 2.35 1.94
C LEU A 152 19.57 2.78 2.78
N GLY A 153 19.95 1.92 3.71
CA GLY A 153 21.16 2.09 4.52
C GLY A 153 21.96 0.79 4.54
N PRO A 154 23.21 0.86 5.01
CA PRO A 154 24.10 -0.32 5.04
C PRO A 154 23.57 -1.44 5.94
N GLU A 155 22.65 -1.14 6.83
CA GLU A 155 22.04 -2.11 7.72
C GLU A 155 21.00 -3.00 6.99
N HIS A 156 20.43 -2.55 5.87
CA HIS A 156 19.37 -3.29 5.20
C HIS A 156 19.92 -4.52 4.47
N GLN A 157 19.20 -5.62 4.59
CA GLN A 157 19.57 -6.93 4.03
C GLN A 157 18.53 -7.43 3.01
N ALA A 158 17.39 -6.76 2.90
CA ALA A 158 16.36 -6.97 1.89
C ALA A 158 15.51 -5.72 1.75
N ALA A 159 14.81 -5.59 0.62
CA ALA A 159 13.87 -4.48 0.41
C ALA A 159 12.57 -5.01 -0.16
N VAL A 160 11.43 -4.54 0.38
CA VAL A 160 10.08 -4.87 -0.09
C VAL A 160 9.44 -3.57 -0.60
N ILE A 161 9.32 -3.45 -1.91
CA ILE A 161 8.89 -2.22 -2.58
C ILE A 161 7.50 -2.41 -3.18
N GLU A 162 6.52 -1.72 -2.59
CA GLU A 162 5.17 -1.66 -3.13
C GLU A 162 5.13 -0.69 -4.30
N THR A 163 4.51 -1.09 -5.42
CA THR A 163 4.30 -0.22 -6.58
C THR A 163 2.84 -0.21 -6.98
N GLY A 164 2.29 1.00 -7.08
CA GLY A 164 0.92 1.25 -7.51
C GLY A 164 0.89 1.84 -8.91
N MET A 165 -0.30 1.87 -9.52
CA MET A 165 -0.49 2.50 -10.83
C MET A 165 -1.96 2.87 -11.04
N ASN A 166 -2.18 3.87 -11.88
CA ASN A 166 -3.47 4.25 -12.43
C ASN A 166 -3.50 4.02 -13.95
N HIS A 167 -2.34 4.06 -14.63
CA HIS A 167 -2.24 4.01 -16.08
C HIS A 167 -1.18 3.01 -16.53
N PHE A 168 -1.26 2.62 -17.80
CA PHE A 168 -0.23 1.79 -18.44
C PHE A 168 1.14 2.50 -18.39
N GLY A 169 2.20 1.72 -18.24
CA GLY A 169 3.58 2.20 -18.23
C GLY A 169 4.08 2.59 -16.84
N GLU A 170 3.19 2.78 -15.86
CA GLU A 170 3.62 3.27 -14.54
C GLU A 170 4.37 2.18 -13.76
N ILE A 171 3.91 0.92 -13.79
CA ILE A 171 4.63 -0.17 -13.11
C ILE A 171 5.99 -0.42 -13.76
N ARG A 172 6.07 -0.35 -15.10
CA ARG A 172 7.36 -0.44 -15.82
C ARG A 172 8.32 0.66 -15.36
N TYR A 173 7.83 1.91 -15.36
CA TYR A 173 8.60 3.08 -14.94
C TYR A 173 9.19 2.91 -13.53
N LEU A 174 8.37 2.42 -12.59
CA LEU A 174 8.82 2.16 -11.22
C LEU A 174 9.78 0.97 -11.17
N GLY A 175 9.50 -0.08 -11.95
CA GLY A 175 10.33 -1.28 -12.03
C GLY A 175 11.75 -1.00 -12.51
N GLU A 176 11.92 -0.03 -13.41
CA GLU A 176 13.24 0.37 -13.90
C GLU A 176 14.15 0.89 -12.79
N MET A 177 13.58 1.45 -11.72
CA MET A 177 14.36 1.86 -10.54
C MET A 177 14.58 0.68 -9.59
N VAL A 178 13.54 -0.14 -9.38
CA VAL A 178 13.60 -1.25 -8.39
C VAL A 178 14.46 -2.40 -8.89
N ARG A 179 14.29 -2.81 -10.16
CA ARG A 179 14.95 -3.98 -10.78
C ARG A 179 14.90 -5.19 -9.83
N PRO A 180 13.71 -5.74 -9.62
CA PRO A 180 13.50 -6.73 -8.57
C PRO A 180 14.18 -8.08 -8.86
N ASP A 181 14.51 -8.78 -7.78
CA ASP A 181 14.87 -10.20 -7.78
C ASP A 181 13.61 -11.07 -7.71
N ILE A 182 12.56 -10.54 -7.04
CA ILE A 182 11.29 -11.24 -6.88
C ILE A 182 10.15 -10.26 -7.21
N ALA A 183 9.24 -10.67 -8.09
CA ALA A 183 8.07 -9.87 -8.48
C ALA A 183 6.80 -10.57 -8.01
N VAL A 184 5.94 -9.85 -7.29
CA VAL A 184 4.72 -10.39 -6.67
C VAL A 184 3.50 -9.65 -7.22
N ILE A 185 2.49 -10.41 -7.70
CA ILE A 185 1.16 -9.85 -8.01
C ILE A 185 0.13 -10.54 -7.10
N SER A 186 -0.49 -9.76 -6.20
CA SER A 186 -1.43 -10.30 -5.22
C SER A 186 -2.78 -10.73 -5.83
N ASN A 187 -3.30 -9.95 -6.79
CA ASN A 187 -4.56 -10.28 -7.50
C ASN A 187 -4.85 -9.27 -8.61
N ILE A 188 -5.85 -9.64 -9.46
CA ILE A 188 -6.41 -8.76 -10.49
C ILE A 188 -7.89 -8.56 -10.17
N GLY A 189 -8.26 -7.34 -9.79
CA GLY A 189 -9.64 -6.95 -9.52
C GLY A 189 -10.06 -5.76 -10.35
N ASP A 190 -11.02 -4.99 -9.87
CA ASP A 190 -11.64 -3.88 -10.62
C ASP A 190 -11.02 -2.51 -10.31
N ALA A 191 -9.99 -2.46 -9.45
CA ALA A 191 -9.34 -1.18 -9.11
C ALA A 191 -8.73 -0.52 -10.36
N HIS A 192 -9.04 0.76 -10.56
CA HIS A 192 -8.58 1.57 -11.72
C HIS A 192 -9.19 1.14 -13.07
N ILE A 193 -10.29 0.39 -13.07
CA ILE A 193 -10.92 -0.10 -14.29
C ILE A 193 -11.35 1.05 -15.22
N GLU A 194 -11.72 2.19 -14.63
CA GLU A 194 -12.06 3.41 -15.37
C GLU A 194 -10.95 3.85 -16.34
N HIS A 195 -9.68 3.66 -15.94
CA HIS A 195 -8.51 4.10 -16.73
C HIS A 195 -7.95 3.00 -17.62
N LEU A 196 -8.18 1.73 -17.29
CA LEU A 196 -7.58 0.58 -17.96
C LEU A 196 -8.56 -0.22 -18.81
N GLY A 197 -9.85 0.12 -18.73
CA GLY A 197 -10.90 -0.38 -19.61
C GLY A 197 -11.48 -1.74 -19.22
N SER A 198 -10.66 -2.66 -18.72
CA SER A 198 -11.12 -4.02 -18.38
C SER A 198 -10.14 -4.68 -17.39
N ARG A 199 -10.54 -5.83 -16.84
CA ARG A 199 -9.64 -6.63 -15.99
C ARG A 199 -8.42 -7.13 -16.78
N GLU A 200 -8.56 -7.42 -18.06
CA GLU A 200 -7.44 -7.79 -18.94
C GLU A 200 -6.48 -6.60 -19.10
N GLY A 201 -7.02 -5.38 -19.19
CA GLY A 201 -6.20 -4.15 -19.18
C GLY A 201 -5.45 -4.01 -17.88
N ILE A 202 -6.10 -4.30 -16.74
CA ILE A 202 -5.46 -4.26 -15.42
C ILE A 202 -4.36 -5.34 -15.34
N LEU A 203 -4.64 -6.55 -15.81
CA LEU A 203 -3.63 -7.62 -15.90
C LEU A 203 -2.41 -7.16 -16.70
N LYS A 204 -2.65 -6.60 -17.89
CA LYS A 204 -1.57 -6.11 -18.76
C LYS A 204 -0.72 -5.05 -18.05
N ALA A 205 -1.36 -4.05 -17.43
CA ALA A 205 -0.64 -2.98 -16.73
C ALA A 205 0.18 -3.51 -15.54
N LYS A 206 -0.39 -4.44 -14.76
CA LYS A 206 0.34 -5.00 -13.60
C LYS A 206 1.45 -5.96 -14.05
N SER A 207 1.29 -6.64 -15.18
CA SER A 207 2.31 -7.55 -15.73
C SER A 207 3.58 -6.82 -16.17
N GLU A 208 3.52 -5.48 -16.32
CA GLU A 208 4.71 -4.66 -16.54
C GLU A 208 5.79 -4.87 -15.44
N ILE A 209 5.40 -5.38 -14.25
CA ILE A 209 6.34 -5.70 -13.17
C ILE A 209 7.42 -6.70 -13.61
N PHE A 210 7.08 -7.56 -14.56
CA PHE A 210 8.01 -8.59 -15.07
C PHE A 210 9.01 -8.04 -16.08
N GLU A 211 8.75 -6.86 -16.67
CA GLU A 211 9.66 -6.28 -17.67
C GLU A 211 11.04 -5.94 -17.09
N ASN A 212 11.10 -5.71 -15.78
CA ASN A 212 12.34 -5.36 -15.08
C ASN A 212 12.76 -6.44 -14.06
N LEU A 213 12.07 -7.58 -14.04
CA LEU A 213 12.48 -8.73 -13.22
C LEU A 213 13.79 -9.29 -13.79
N LYS A 214 14.76 -9.57 -12.92
CA LYS A 214 16.06 -10.14 -13.36
C LYS A 214 15.83 -11.48 -14.08
N PRO A 215 16.68 -11.85 -15.03
CA PRO A 215 16.48 -13.09 -15.80
C PRO A 215 16.34 -14.35 -14.95
N GLU A 216 17.08 -14.45 -13.83
CA GLU A 216 17.00 -15.57 -12.88
C GLU A 216 16.01 -15.28 -11.74
N GLY A 217 15.21 -14.24 -11.86
CA GLY A 217 14.26 -13.81 -10.83
C GLY A 217 13.07 -14.74 -10.67
N LEU A 218 12.31 -14.49 -9.61
CA LEU A 218 11.16 -15.30 -9.24
C LEU A 218 9.87 -14.48 -9.39
N ALA A 219 8.91 -15.02 -10.14
CA ALA A 219 7.54 -14.49 -10.18
C ALA A 219 6.70 -15.25 -9.14
N VAL A 220 6.01 -14.51 -8.25
CA VAL A 220 5.10 -15.09 -7.25
C VAL A 220 3.69 -14.56 -7.51
N LEU A 221 2.75 -15.46 -7.77
CA LEU A 221 1.40 -15.12 -8.21
C LEU A 221 0.34 -15.76 -7.31
N ASN A 222 -0.78 -15.08 -7.16
CA ASN A 222 -1.96 -15.69 -6.59
C ASN A 222 -2.51 -16.71 -7.59
N GLY A 223 -2.41 -18.00 -7.26
CA GLY A 223 -2.82 -19.10 -8.12
C GLY A 223 -4.33 -19.34 -8.16
N ASP A 224 -5.09 -18.67 -7.30
CA ASP A 224 -6.56 -18.75 -7.35
C ASP A 224 -7.17 -17.63 -8.20
N ASP A 225 -6.34 -16.73 -8.73
CA ASP A 225 -6.77 -15.65 -9.61
C ASP A 225 -6.77 -16.15 -11.06
N ALA A 226 -7.95 -16.23 -11.66
CA ALA A 226 -8.13 -16.80 -13.00
C ALA A 226 -7.32 -16.07 -14.07
N LEU A 227 -7.19 -14.73 -13.96
CA LEU A 227 -6.42 -13.96 -14.94
C LEU A 227 -4.92 -14.14 -14.76
N LEU A 228 -4.42 -14.18 -13.52
CA LEU A 228 -3.00 -14.46 -13.27
C LEU A 228 -2.60 -15.86 -13.77
N ASN A 229 -3.55 -16.80 -13.76
CA ASN A 229 -3.30 -18.16 -14.27
C ASN A 229 -3.15 -18.23 -15.78
N THR A 230 -3.60 -17.20 -16.53
CA THR A 230 -3.37 -17.15 -17.98
C THR A 230 -1.94 -16.76 -18.36
N LEU A 231 -1.15 -16.28 -17.40
CA LEU A 231 0.22 -15.81 -17.67
C LEU A 231 1.17 -17.00 -17.89
N ASP A 232 1.84 -17.00 -19.04
CA ASP A 232 2.95 -17.88 -19.35
C ASP A 232 4.22 -17.03 -19.34
N LEU A 233 5.01 -17.14 -18.28
CA LEU A 233 6.15 -16.26 -18.03
C LEU A 233 7.47 -16.98 -18.27
N PRO A 234 8.48 -16.31 -18.84
CA PRO A 234 9.80 -16.93 -19.05
C PRO A 234 10.64 -16.97 -17.76
N PHE A 235 10.02 -16.86 -16.60
CA PHE A 235 10.67 -16.83 -15.29
C PHE A 235 10.25 -18.01 -14.44
N ARG A 236 11.08 -18.37 -13.46
CA ARG A 236 10.65 -19.26 -12.39
C ARG A 236 9.37 -18.67 -11.78
N THR A 237 8.30 -19.45 -11.72
CA THR A 237 7.00 -18.97 -11.24
C THR A 237 6.48 -19.86 -10.13
N VAL A 238 6.13 -19.27 -9.00
CA VAL A 238 5.47 -19.94 -7.87
C VAL A 238 4.06 -19.41 -7.75
N ARG A 239 3.08 -20.31 -7.82
CA ARG A 239 1.66 -19.98 -7.58
C ARG A 239 1.29 -20.34 -6.14
N CYS A 240 0.71 -19.38 -5.44
CA CYS A 240 0.29 -19.48 -4.03
C CYS A 240 -1.22 -19.37 -3.94
N GLY A 241 -1.88 -20.26 -3.20
CA GLY A 241 -3.35 -20.22 -3.09
C GLY A 241 -3.91 -21.49 -2.46
N ARG A 242 -5.22 -21.69 -2.63
CA ARG A 242 -5.92 -22.87 -2.08
C ARG A 242 -6.05 -24.00 -3.10
N SER A 243 -5.99 -23.68 -4.38
CA SER A 243 -6.18 -24.64 -5.47
C SER A 243 -5.06 -25.67 -5.52
N GLU A 244 -5.40 -26.88 -6.00
CA GLU A 244 -4.46 -28.01 -6.05
C GLU A 244 -3.24 -27.78 -6.94
N HIS A 245 -3.37 -26.88 -7.92
CA HIS A 245 -2.25 -26.56 -8.80
C HIS A 245 -1.25 -25.56 -8.18
N CYS A 246 -1.56 -25.01 -7.00
CA CYS A 246 -0.66 -24.08 -6.31
C CYS A 246 0.50 -24.85 -5.68
N ALA A 247 1.72 -24.40 -5.96
CA ALA A 247 2.93 -25.00 -5.37
C ALA A 247 3.05 -24.67 -3.87
N VAL A 248 2.57 -23.49 -3.46
CA VAL A 248 2.49 -23.11 -2.04
C VAL A 248 1.01 -23.00 -1.71
N ARG A 249 0.53 -23.96 -0.94
CA ARG A 249 -0.91 -24.21 -0.81
C ARG A 249 -1.43 -23.95 0.60
N VAL A 250 -2.49 -23.14 0.67
CA VAL A 250 -3.21 -22.85 1.92
C VAL A 250 -4.19 -24.00 2.21
N MET A 251 -4.07 -24.57 3.39
CA MET A 251 -4.90 -25.67 3.91
C MET A 251 -5.47 -25.29 5.28
N ASP A 252 -6.48 -26.02 5.74
CA ASP A 252 -6.96 -26.05 7.13
C ASP A 252 -7.08 -24.65 7.76
N MET A 253 -7.69 -23.71 7.05
CA MET A 253 -7.84 -22.35 7.55
C MET A 253 -9.00 -22.24 8.54
N ALA A 254 -8.75 -21.59 9.69
CA ALA A 254 -9.78 -21.25 10.68
C ALA A 254 -9.77 -19.74 10.91
N ASP A 255 -10.96 -19.15 10.85
CA ASP A 255 -11.18 -17.71 11.06
C ASP A 255 -11.62 -17.50 12.51
N HIS A 256 -10.88 -16.68 13.25
CA HIS A 256 -11.15 -16.34 14.65
C HIS A 256 -11.69 -14.91 14.78
N GLY A 257 -12.34 -14.40 13.72
CA GLY A 257 -12.90 -13.05 13.69
C GLY A 257 -11.82 -11.99 13.87
N VAL A 258 -12.08 -11.02 14.73
CA VAL A 258 -11.14 -9.92 14.98
C VAL A 258 -9.83 -10.36 15.66
N ALA A 259 -9.75 -11.60 16.14
CA ALA A 259 -8.49 -12.12 16.70
C ALA A 259 -7.52 -12.60 15.62
N GLY A 260 -7.99 -12.75 14.38
CA GLY A 260 -7.13 -13.15 13.27
C GLY A 260 -7.50 -14.52 12.71
N ILE A 261 -6.53 -15.15 12.04
CA ILE A 261 -6.75 -16.47 11.42
C ILE A 261 -5.61 -17.42 11.80
N THR A 262 -5.90 -18.72 11.73
CA THR A 262 -4.87 -19.76 11.70
C THR A 262 -5.00 -20.52 10.38
N CYS A 263 -3.88 -20.96 9.83
CA CYS A 263 -3.89 -21.79 8.61
C CYS A 263 -2.63 -22.66 8.54
N THR A 264 -2.74 -23.72 7.77
CA THR A 264 -1.59 -24.54 7.38
C THR A 264 -1.22 -24.15 5.94
N VAL A 265 0.04 -23.81 5.72
CA VAL A 265 0.57 -23.56 4.37
C VAL A 265 1.55 -24.70 4.07
N VAL A 266 1.33 -25.40 2.96
CA VAL A 266 2.18 -26.51 2.51
C VAL A 266 2.95 -26.07 1.26
N SER A 267 4.25 -26.21 1.27
CA SER A 267 5.12 -25.96 0.12
C SER A 267 5.87 -27.26 -0.25
N PRO A 268 6.60 -27.29 -1.35
CA PRO A 268 7.47 -28.43 -1.64
C PRO A 268 8.60 -28.60 -0.62
N ARG A 269 8.93 -27.56 0.16
CA ARG A 269 10.02 -27.60 1.14
C ARG A 269 9.54 -28.02 2.52
N ASP A 270 8.38 -27.52 2.99
CA ASP A 270 7.95 -27.75 4.37
C ASP A 270 6.45 -27.47 4.56
N THR A 271 5.97 -27.71 5.78
CA THR A 271 4.61 -27.40 6.23
C THR A 271 4.68 -26.35 7.34
N TYR A 272 3.92 -25.28 7.19
CA TYR A 272 3.91 -24.12 8.07
C TYR A 272 2.55 -23.98 8.77
N HIS A 273 2.53 -24.07 10.09
CA HIS A 273 1.34 -23.82 10.89
C HIS A 273 1.38 -22.35 11.34
N LEU A 274 0.58 -21.51 10.67
CA LEU A 274 0.66 -20.05 10.81
C LEU A 274 -0.49 -19.53 11.66
N THR A 275 -0.19 -18.60 12.57
CA THR A 275 -1.15 -17.75 13.26
C THR A 275 -0.92 -16.33 12.81
N ILE A 276 -1.96 -15.68 12.31
CA ILE A 276 -1.87 -14.32 11.77
C ILE A 276 -2.83 -13.44 12.58
N PRO A 277 -2.31 -12.45 13.33
CA PRO A 277 -3.14 -11.63 14.23
C PRO A 277 -3.86 -10.50 13.47
N ALA A 278 -4.53 -10.85 12.39
CA ALA A 278 -5.32 -9.91 11.58
C ALA A 278 -6.49 -10.66 10.94
N PRO A 279 -7.69 -10.06 10.95
CA PRO A 279 -8.89 -10.74 10.45
C PRO A 279 -8.93 -10.84 8.94
N GLY A 280 -9.64 -11.85 8.48
CA GLY A 280 -10.00 -12.03 7.08
C GLY A 280 -9.20 -13.11 6.37
N GLU A 281 -9.93 -13.94 5.64
CA GLU A 281 -9.36 -15.09 4.92
C GLU A 281 -8.27 -14.71 3.91
N HIS A 282 -8.36 -13.48 3.36
CA HIS A 282 -7.35 -12.98 2.42
C HIS A 282 -5.94 -12.90 3.02
N MET A 283 -5.82 -12.85 4.35
CA MET A 283 -4.52 -12.85 5.03
C MET A 283 -3.74 -14.14 4.75
N ALA A 284 -4.44 -15.27 4.56
CA ALA A 284 -3.77 -16.54 4.24
C ALA A 284 -3.06 -16.50 2.89
N TYR A 285 -3.60 -15.77 1.91
CA TYR A 285 -2.94 -15.58 0.61
C TYR A 285 -1.65 -14.76 0.74
N SER A 286 -1.72 -13.68 1.50
CA SER A 286 -0.52 -12.86 1.77
C SER A 286 0.55 -13.67 2.51
N ALA A 287 0.11 -14.53 3.44
CA ALA A 287 1.02 -15.42 4.18
C ALA A 287 1.64 -16.48 3.27
N ALA A 288 0.86 -17.10 2.37
CA ALA A 288 1.39 -18.08 1.43
C ALA A 288 2.43 -17.45 0.49
N ILE A 289 2.18 -16.23 0.02
CA ILE A 289 3.15 -15.45 -0.77
C ILE A 289 4.42 -15.21 0.07
N ALA A 290 4.25 -14.85 1.35
CA ALA A 290 5.40 -14.58 2.23
C ALA A 290 6.18 -15.87 2.56
N VAL A 291 5.52 -17.03 2.64
CA VAL A 291 6.19 -18.34 2.75
C VAL A 291 7.08 -18.55 1.52
N ALA A 292 6.52 -18.40 0.30
CA ALA A 292 7.27 -18.59 -0.95
C ALA A 292 8.51 -17.68 -1.01
N VAL A 293 8.34 -16.40 -0.67
CA VAL A 293 9.46 -15.42 -0.70
C VAL A 293 10.47 -15.70 0.44
N GLY A 294 9.97 -16.07 1.61
CA GLY A 294 10.84 -16.42 2.75
C GLY A 294 11.71 -17.63 2.44
N GLU A 295 11.13 -18.67 1.84
CA GLU A 295 11.89 -19.86 1.39
C GLU A 295 12.96 -19.47 0.37
N GLU A 296 12.60 -18.64 -0.62
CA GLU A 296 13.53 -18.18 -1.66
C GLU A 296 14.73 -17.44 -1.04
N LEU A 297 14.48 -16.66 0.02
CA LEU A 297 15.53 -15.89 0.70
C LEU A 297 16.18 -16.67 1.87
N GLY A 298 15.91 -17.97 1.98
CA GLY A 298 16.62 -18.86 2.90
C GLY A 298 16.20 -18.75 4.37
N LEU A 299 14.97 -18.36 4.64
CA LEU A 299 14.44 -18.37 5.99
C LEU A 299 14.10 -19.81 6.42
N SER A 300 14.21 -20.08 7.71
CA SER A 300 13.78 -21.37 8.26
C SER A 300 12.27 -21.37 8.52
N THR A 301 11.71 -22.54 8.73
CA THR A 301 10.30 -22.73 9.06
C THR A 301 9.91 -21.92 10.31
N GLU A 302 10.78 -21.94 11.34
CA GLU A 302 10.56 -21.20 12.59
C GLU A 302 10.60 -19.69 12.36
N GLU A 303 11.52 -19.20 11.51
CA GLU A 303 11.63 -17.78 11.18
C GLU A 303 10.36 -17.31 10.46
N ILE A 304 9.91 -18.07 9.45
CA ILE A 304 8.70 -17.75 8.69
C ILE A 304 7.46 -17.73 9.61
N THR A 305 7.31 -18.77 10.43
CA THR A 305 6.16 -18.88 11.35
C THR A 305 6.14 -17.74 12.37
N ARG A 306 7.29 -17.44 12.96
CA ARG A 306 7.43 -16.34 13.93
C ARG A 306 7.15 -14.98 13.24
N GLY A 307 7.64 -14.80 12.02
CA GLY A 307 7.40 -13.56 11.26
C GLY A 307 5.92 -13.34 10.95
N ALA A 308 5.22 -14.40 10.51
CA ALA A 308 3.78 -14.31 10.24
C ALA A 308 2.99 -13.93 11.51
N ALA A 309 3.39 -14.47 12.65
CA ALA A 309 2.75 -14.18 13.94
C ALA A 309 3.03 -12.74 14.42
N SER A 310 4.06 -12.09 13.90
CA SER A 310 4.40 -10.70 14.24
C SER A 310 3.76 -9.66 13.31
N TYR A 311 2.89 -10.09 12.40
CA TYR A 311 2.25 -9.17 11.45
C TYR A 311 1.45 -8.09 12.19
N GLU A 312 1.56 -6.85 11.70
CA GLU A 312 0.76 -5.72 12.18
C GLU A 312 0.15 -4.98 10.98
N PRO A 313 -1.15 -4.68 10.99
CA PRO A 313 -1.78 -3.91 9.91
C PRO A 313 -1.18 -2.50 9.81
N ALA A 314 -0.94 -2.03 8.60
CA ALA A 314 -0.43 -0.68 8.37
C ALA A 314 -1.58 0.32 8.19
N GLY A 315 -1.51 1.42 8.92
CA GLY A 315 -2.47 2.52 8.80
C GLY A 315 -3.90 2.05 9.09
N SER A 316 -4.84 2.55 8.30
CA SER A 316 -6.27 2.26 8.42
C SER A 316 -6.68 1.16 7.42
N ARG A 317 -6.06 -0.03 7.55
CA ARG A 317 -6.37 -1.21 6.73
C ARG A 317 -6.76 -2.36 7.64
N MET A 318 -8.05 -2.42 7.95
CA MET A 318 -8.66 -3.42 8.84
C MET A 318 -7.95 -3.45 10.22
N ARG A 319 -7.66 -2.27 10.76
CA ARG A 319 -7.09 -2.15 12.10
C ARG A 319 -8.22 -2.28 13.13
N VAL A 320 -8.09 -3.24 14.03
CA VAL A 320 -9.08 -3.49 15.08
C VAL A 320 -8.76 -2.61 16.30
N LEU A 321 -9.60 -1.63 16.56
CA LEU A 321 -9.48 -0.75 17.73
C LEU A 321 -10.47 -1.24 18.81
N ARG A 322 -9.93 -1.57 19.98
CA ARG A 322 -10.72 -1.99 21.14
C ARG A 322 -10.85 -0.78 22.06
N LEU A 323 -12.06 -0.25 22.13
CA LEU A 323 -12.37 0.91 22.97
C LEU A 323 -13.04 0.42 24.28
N ARG A 324 -13.31 1.36 25.19
CA ARG A 324 -13.92 1.02 26.50
C ARG A 324 -15.24 0.25 26.34
N ASP A 325 -15.53 -0.58 27.34
CA ASP A 325 -16.78 -1.33 27.48
C ASP A 325 -17.08 -2.27 26.30
N GLY A 326 -16.02 -2.85 25.71
CA GLY A 326 -16.15 -3.87 24.67
C GLY A 326 -16.53 -3.33 23.29
N ARG A 327 -16.47 -2.02 23.09
CA ARG A 327 -16.72 -1.41 21.78
C ARG A 327 -15.56 -1.75 20.84
N LEU A 328 -15.91 -2.08 19.60
CA LEU A 328 -14.92 -2.38 18.55
C LEU A 328 -15.11 -1.43 17.38
N VAL A 329 -14.01 -0.84 16.89
CA VAL A 329 -14.02 -0.12 15.62
C VAL A 329 -13.06 -0.86 14.67
N LEU A 330 -13.60 -1.29 13.53
CA LEU A 330 -12.83 -1.90 12.45
C LEU A 330 -12.47 -0.75 11.49
N ASP A 331 -11.26 -0.22 11.66
CA ASP A 331 -10.76 0.92 10.90
C ASP A 331 -10.20 0.41 9.56
N ASP A 332 -10.99 0.51 8.50
CA ASP A 332 -10.60 0.12 7.15
C ASP A 332 -10.83 1.28 6.16
N CYS A 333 -10.57 2.50 6.63
CA CYS A 333 -10.93 3.73 5.91
C CYS A 333 -9.82 4.28 5.02
N TYR A 334 -8.76 3.49 4.74
CA TYR A 334 -7.71 3.94 3.83
C TYR A 334 -8.25 4.10 2.40
N ASN A 335 -8.97 3.10 1.89
CA ASN A 335 -9.58 3.16 0.55
C ASN A 335 -10.71 2.13 0.43
N ALA A 336 -11.56 2.28 -0.60
CA ALA A 336 -12.69 1.38 -0.83
C ALA A 336 -12.85 1.07 -2.32
N ASN A 337 -13.07 -0.20 -2.60
CA ASN A 337 -13.56 -0.72 -3.88
C ASN A 337 -14.43 -1.94 -3.58
N PRO A 338 -15.21 -2.45 -4.57
CA PRO A 338 -16.16 -3.52 -4.27
C PRO A 338 -15.55 -4.74 -3.59
N GLN A 339 -14.40 -5.22 -4.05
CA GLN A 339 -13.73 -6.38 -3.46
C GLN A 339 -13.33 -6.15 -2.00
N SER A 340 -12.75 -4.98 -1.70
CA SER A 340 -12.31 -4.69 -0.35
C SER A 340 -13.47 -4.41 0.61
N VAL A 341 -14.57 -3.83 0.10
CA VAL A 341 -15.79 -3.63 0.91
C VAL A 341 -16.43 -4.98 1.22
N THR A 342 -16.52 -5.87 0.22
CA THR A 342 -17.03 -7.24 0.42
C THR A 342 -16.25 -7.94 1.55
N ALA A 343 -14.93 -7.96 1.45
CA ALA A 343 -14.09 -8.61 2.48
C ALA A 343 -14.29 -7.99 3.86
N ALA A 344 -14.41 -6.66 3.94
CA ALA A 344 -14.62 -5.96 5.22
C ALA A 344 -15.99 -6.28 5.83
N LEU A 345 -17.03 -6.34 5.00
CA LEU A 345 -18.38 -6.72 5.46
C LEU A 345 -18.43 -8.16 5.96
N GLU A 346 -17.74 -9.08 5.28
CA GLU A 346 -17.64 -10.48 5.73
C GLU A 346 -16.94 -10.59 7.09
N ILE A 347 -15.88 -9.80 7.30
CA ILE A 347 -15.19 -9.75 8.61
C ILE A 347 -16.15 -9.22 9.68
N LEU A 348 -16.86 -8.12 9.40
CA LEU A 348 -17.84 -7.58 10.35
C LEU A 348 -18.93 -8.61 10.67
N ALA A 349 -19.46 -9.28 9.63
CA ALA A 349 -20.52 -10.28 9.79
C ALA A 349 -20.08 -11.43 10.71
N LYS A 350 -18.82 -11.86 10.62
CA LYS A 350 -18.26 -12.94 11.44
C LYS A 350 -17.81 -12.48 12.84
N THR A 351 -17.75 -11.17 13.08
CA THR A 351 -17.32 -10.64 14.38
C THR A 351 -18.34 -10.98 15.45
N GLU A 352 -17.89 -11.56 16.55
CA GLU A 352 -18.73 -11.90 17.71
C GLU A 352 -18.99 -10.64 18.54
N CYS A 353 -20.23 -10.15 18.50
CA CYS A 353 -20.70 -8.97 19.23
C CYS A 353 -22.22 -8.93 19.17
N GLY A 354 -22.80 -8.13 20.06
CA GLY A 354 -24.26 -7.98 20.13
C GLY A 354 -24.87 -7.16 19.00
N ARG A 355 -24.10 -6.24 18.41
CA ARG A 355 -24.59 -5.37 17.32
C ARG A 355 -23.50 -5.04 16.32
N LYS A 356 -23.85 -5.03 15.03
CA LYS A 356 -22.94 -4.79 13.90
C LYS A 356 -23.41 -3.57 13.10
N VAL A 357 -22.53 -2.59 12.95
CA VAL A 357 -22.81 -1.36 12.20
C VAL A 357 -21.77 -1.21 11.08
N ALA A 358 -22.23 -1.00 9.84
CA ALA A 358 -21.34 -0.75 8.71
C ALA A 358 -21.45 0.71 8.25
N VAL A 359 -20.40 1.50 8.45
CA VAL A 359 -20.30 2.89 7.99
C VAL A 359 -19.57 2.87 6.66
N LEU A 360 -20.32 3.07 5.57
CA LEU A 360 -19.81 2.91 4.20
C LEU A 360 -19.92 4.24 3.44
N GLY A 361 -18.81 4.68 2.87
CA GLY A 361 -18.78 5.89 2.05
C GLY A 361 -18.60 5.60 0.57
N ASP A 362 -18.47 6.66 -0.22
CA ASP A 362 -18.30 6.57 -1.67
C ASP A 362 -17.06 5.75 -2.04
N MET A 363 -17.20 4.92 -3.08
CA MET A 363 -16.09 4.25 -3.76
C MET A 363 -15.73 5.05 -5.01
N GLY A 364 -14.42 5.17 -5.29
CA GLY A 364 -13.90 5.93 -6.44
C GLY A 364 -13.49 5.04 -7.61
N GLU A 365 -13.26 5.66 -8.75
CA GLU A 365 -12.61 5.07 -9.95
C GLU A 365 -13.33 3.86 -10.55
N LEU A 366 -14.67 3.84 -10.45
CA LEU A 366 -15.50 2.73 -10.96
C LEU A 366 -16.17 3.04 -12.30
N GLY A 367 -16.08 4.29 -12.78
CA GLY A 367 -16.68 4.68 -14.05
C GLY A 367 -18.17 4.33 -14.12
N ASP A 368 -18.59 3.69 -15.19
CA ASP A 368 -19.99 3.30 -15.42
C ASP A 368 -20.51 2.25 -14.42
N LEU A 369 -19.62 1.59 -13.70
CA LEU A 369 -20.01 0.58 -12.71
C LEU A 369 -20.40 1.19 -11.36
N THR A 370 -20.25 2.52 -11.19
CA THR A 370 -20.39 3.20 -9.89
C THR A 370 -21.71 2.85 -9.18
N ASP A 371 -22.84 3.11 -9.83
CA ASP A 371 -24.16 2.93 -9.19
C ASP A 371 -24.40 1.48 -8.79
N GLN A 372 -24.13 0.56 -9.73
CA GLN A 372 -24.38 -0.87 -9.49
C GLN A 372 -23.46 -1.40 -8.38
N ALA A 373 -22.20 -0.97 -8.36
CA ALA A 373 -21.25 -1.40 -7.34
C ALA A 373 -21.68 -0.92 -5.94
N HIS A 374 -22.09 0.34 -5.83
CA HIS A 374 -22.57 0.87 -4.55
C HIS A 374 -23.84 0.13 -4.09
N TYR A 375 -24.81 -0.03 -5.00
CA TYR A 375 -26.06 -0.78 -4.72
C TYR A 375 -25.73 -2.19 -4.17
N ASN A 376 -24.84 -2.90 -4.86
CA ASN A 376 -24.49 -4.27 -4.48
C ASN A 376 -23.86 -4.35 -3.08
N MET A 377 -23.09 -3.34 -2.65
CA MET A 377 -22.50 -3.34 -1.30
C MET A 377 -23.55 -3.16 -0.22
N GLY A 378 -24.56 -2.32 -0.46
CA GLY A 378 -25.68 -2.18 0.47
C GLY A 378 -26.50 -3.47 0.58
N ALA A 379 -26.84 -4.05 -0.58
CA ALA A 379 -27.57 -5.32 -0.62
C ALA A 379 -26.77 -6.43 0.10
N LEU A 380 -25.46 -6.51 -0.13
CA LEU A 380 -24.61 -7.49 0.55
C LEU A 380 -24.60 -7.29 2.06
N ALA A 381 -24.51 -6.05 2.55
CA ALA A 381 -24.53 -5.78 3.98
C ALA A 381 -25.83 -6.32 4.62
N ALA A 382 -26.98 -6.06 3.98
CA ALA A 382 -28.27 -6.58 4.46
C ALA A 382 -28.30 -8.12 4.44
N MET A 383 -27.83 -8.73 3.35
CA MET A 383 -27.79 -10.20 3.21
C MET A 383 -26.89 -10.88 4.26
N LEU A 384 -25.83 -10.20 4.68
CA LEU A 384 -24.91 -10.70 5.69
C LEU A 384 -25.43 -10.47 7.12
N GLY A 385 -26.60 -9.85 7.27
CA GLY A 385 -27.21 -9.63 8.58
C GLY A 385 -26.53 -8.54 9.40
N ILE A 386 -25.99 -7.52 8.73
CA ILE A 386 -25.49 -6.33 9.42
C ILE A 386 -26.70 -5.55 9.98
N ASP A 387 -26.68 -5.23 11.28
CA ASP A 387 -27.81 -4.64 11.97
C ASP A 387 -28.16 -3.24 11.47
N GLU A 388 -27.15 -2.45 11.08
CA GLU A 388 -27.36 -1.10 10.58
C GLU A 388 -26.29 -0.75 9.54
N VAL A 389 -26.72 -0.17 8.43
CA VAL A 389 -25.81 0.42 7.43
C VAL A 389 -25.93 1.94 7.55
N VAL A 390 -24.82 2.63 7.74
CA VAL A 390 -24.78 4.10 7.68
C VAL A 390 -24.04 4.47 6.40
N ALA A 391 -24.78 4.92 5.40
CA ALA A 391 -24.25 5.29 4.09
C ALA A 391 -23.92 6.79 4.08
N ILE A 392 -22.71 7.19 3.67
CA ILE A 392 -22.29 8.60 3.73
C ILE A 392 -21.69 9.00 2.38
N GLY A 393 -22.28 10.03 1.77
CA GLY A 393 -21.79 10.59 0.51
C GLY A 393 -22.83 10.50 -0.60
N ALA A 394 -22.57 11.20 -1.69
CA ALA A 394 -23.53 11.31 -2.79
C ALA A 394 -23.73 9.98 -3.53
N LYS A 395 -22.65 9.23 -3.75
CA LYS A 395 -22.74 7.91 -4.42
C LYS A 395 -23.23 6.84 -3.45
N ALA A 396 -22.98 7.02 -2.15
CA ALA A 396 -23.43 6.12 -1.10
C ALA A 396 -24.96 6.08 -0.95
N GLU A 397 -25.69 7.01 -1.57
CA GLU A 397 -27.14 6.90 -1.70
C GLU A 397 -27.55 5.55 -2.33
N LYS A 398 -26.75 5.05 -3.29
CA LYS A 398 -26.98 3.74 -3.90
C LYS A 398 -26.71 2.58 -2.93
N ILE A 399 -25.80 2.75 -1.96
CA ILE A 399 -25.62 1.77 -0.88
C ILE A 399 -26.92 1.72 -0.06
N ALA A 400 -27.47 2.89 0.27
CA ALA A 400 -28.72 2.94 1.03
C ALA A 400 -29.87 2.28 0.26
N ASP A 401 -30.00 2.56 -1.06
CA ASP A 401 -30.99 1.90 -1.92
C ASP A 401 -30.88 0.36 -1.84
N GLY A 402 -29.65 -0.17 -2.01
CA GLY A 402 -29.40 -1.61 -2.00
C GLY A 402 -29.73 -2.26 -0.66
N ALA A 403 -29.32 -1.62 0.45
CA ALA A 403 -29.60 -2.13 1.79
C ALA A 403 -31.11 -2.15 2.07
N ALA A 404 -31.80 -1.04 1.80
CA ALA A 404 -33.25 -0.92 2.05
C ALA A 404 -34.05 -1.93 1.20
N GLN A 405 -33.74 -2.07 -0.10
CA GLN A 405 -34.44 -3.01 -0.97
C GLN A 405 -34.19 -4.47 -0.60
N SER A 406 -33.06 -4.73 0.09
CA SER A 406 -32.74 -6.07 0.58
C SER A 406 -33.22 -6.33 2.03
N GLY A 407 -34.00 -5.39 2.58
CA GLY A 407 -34.62 -5.54 3.90
C GLY A 407 -33.73 -5.14 5.07
N GLY A 408 -32.61 -4.49 4.82
CA GLY A 408 -31.69 -4.02 5.86
C GLY A 408 -32.11 -2.67 6.46
N SER A 409 -31.68 -2.41 7.68
CA SER A 409 -31.80 -1.09 8.30
C SER A 409 -30.71 -0.19 7.74
N VAL A 410 -31.06 1.03 7.32
CA VAL A 410 -30.08 1.95 6.74
C VAL A 410 -30.45 3.40 7.00
N THR A 411 -29.44 4.21 7.28
CA THR A 411 -29.52 5.68 7.34
C THR A 411 -28.53 6.27 6.35
N HIS A 412 -28.92 7.33 5.65
CA HIS A 412 -28.05 8.01 4.68
C HIS A 412 -27.78 9.45 5.12
N PHE A 413 -26.51 9.86 5.02
CA PHE A 413 -26.07 11.24 5.30
C PHE A 413 -25.31 11.78 4.09
N ALA A 414 -25.47 13.09 3.82
CA ALA A 414 -24.70 13.71 2.75
C ALA A 414 -23.21 13.87 3.11
N THR A 415 -22.91 14.12 4.39
CA THR A 415 -21.54 14.37 4.87
C THR A 415 -21.24 13.59 6.14
N LYS A 416 -19.96 13.35 6.39
CA LYS A 416 -19.51 12.66 7.62
C LYS A 416 -19.72 13.53 8.87
N GLU A 417 -19.70 14.85 8.70
CA GLU A 417 -19.95 15.79 9.79
C GLU A 417 -21.40 15.69 10.30
N GLU A 418 -22.34 15.45 9.39
CA GLU A 418 -23.75 15.22 9.77
C GLU A 418 -23.92 13.88 10.50
N ALA A 419 -23.18 12.85 10.06
CA ALA A 419 -23.32 11.50 10.59
C ALA A 419 -22.67 11.30 11.96
N VAL A 420 -21.60 12.03 12.29
CA VAL A 420 -20.71 11.68 13.39
C VAL A 420 -21.40 11.58 14.76
N HIS A 421 -22.38 12.46 15.02
CA HIS A 421 -23.10 12.42 16.29
C HIS A 421 -23.88 11.11 16.44
N GLU A 422 -24.61 10.74 15.40
CA GLU A 422 -25.37 9.47 15.40
C GLU A 422 -24.43 8.26 15.48
N LEU A 423 -23.29 8.30 14.76
CA LEU A 423 -22.30 7.21 14.81
C LEU A 423 -21.75 7.02 16.23
N THR A 424 -21.52 8.13 16.95
CA THR A 424 -21.09 8.05 18.34
C THR A 424 -22.16 7.37 19.20
N ASP A 425 -23.43 7.77 19.07
CA ASP A 425 -24.53 7.17 19.81
C ASP A 425 -24.73 5.69 19.44
N GLN A 426 -24.57 5.35 18.16
CA GLN A 426 -24.76 3.97 17.68
C GLN A 426 -23.63 3.02 18.11
N LEU A 427 -22.43 3.52 18.43
CA LEU A 427 -21.32 2.71 18.92
C LEU A 427 -21.55 2.40 20.42
N GLY A 428 -22.56 1.58 20.68
CA GLY A 428 -22.92 1.15 22.03
C GLY A 428 -21.96 0.07 22.57
N THR A 429 -22.19 -0.32 23.82
CA THR A 429 -21.46 -1.45 24.40
C THR A 429 -21.74 -2.71 23.55
N ASP A 430 -20.75 -3.59 23.47
CA ASP A 430 -20.85 -4.82 22.70
C ASP A 430 -21.24 -4.59 21.22
N THR A 431 -20.75 -3.48 20.65
CA THR A 431 -20.99 -3.11 19.24
C THR A 431 -19.68 -3.17 18.48
N ALA A 432 -19.72 -3.75 17.26
CA ALA A 432 -18.63 -3.65 16.29
C ALA A 432 -19.06 -2.72 15.15
N MET A 433 -18.25 -1.69 14.89
CA MET A 433 -18.51 -0.70 13.83
C MET A 433 -17.39 -0.74 12.80
N LEU A 434 -17.72 -1.11 11.57
CA LEU A 434 -16.79 -1.01 10.42
C LEU A 434 -16.86 0.40 9.85
N VAL A 435 -15.70 1.03 9.60
CA VAL A 435 -15.62 2.35 8.96
C VAL A 435 -14.81 2.19 7.67
N LYS A 436 -15.44 2.43 6.49
CA LYS A 436 -14.79 2.20 5.20
C LYS A 436 -15.29 3.13 4.10
N ALA A 437 -14.35 3.81 3.41
CA ALA A 437 -14.65 4.69 2.28
C ALA A 437 -13.40 4.87 1.39
N SER A 438 -13.58 5.48 0.23
CA SER A 438 -12.44 5.89 -0.60
C SER A 438 -11.59 6.93 0.14
N HIS A 439 -10.30 6.98 -0.21
CA HIS A 439 -9.33 7.86 0.44
C HIS A 439 -9.79 9.32 0.49
N ALA A 440 -10.40 9.79 -0.60
CA ALA A 440 -10.88 11.18 -0.73
C ALA A 440 -11.96 11.57 0.28
N MET A 441 -12.65 10.59 0.88
CA MET A 441 -13.69 10.85 1.89
C MET A 441 -13.12 11.20 3.26
N HIS A 442 -11.85 10.86 3.51
CA HIS A 442 -11.14 11.15 4.77
C HIS A 442 -11.87 10.59 6.01
N PHE A 443 -12.36 9.35 5.94
CA PHE A 443 -13.11 8.71 7.04
C PHE A 443 -12.25 8.41 8.29
N GLY A 444 -10.93 8.51 8.19
CA GLY A 444 -10.06 8.47 9.37
C GLY A 444 -10.46 9.51 10.42
N TRP A 445 -11.06 10.64 9.98
CA TRP A 445 -11.59 11.64 10.90
C TRP A 445 -12.74 11.06 11.77
N ILE A 446 -13.63 10.25 11.18
CA ILE A 446 -14.71 9.58 11.95
C ILE A 446 -14.09 8.69 13.03
N VAL A 447 -13.09 7.87 12.64
CA VAL A 447 -12.40 6.96 13.58
C VAL A 447 -11.81 7.74 14.76
N GLU A 448 -11.19 8.89 14.49
CA GLU A 448 -10.62 9.72 15.56
C GLU A 448 -11.71 10.33 16.48
N GLN A 449 -12.86 10.71 15.92
CA GLN A 449 -13.98 11.20 16.74
C GLN A 449 -14.52 10.09 17.66
N LEU A 450 -14.69 8.85 17.14
CA LEU A 450 -15.13 7.71 17.93
C LEU A 450 -14.13 7.38 19.06
N LYS A 451 -12.83 7.43 18.75
CA LYS A 451 -11.78 7.25 19.76
C LYS A 451 -11.89 8.30 20.86
N GLN A 452 -12.00 9.57 20.49
CA GLN A 452 -12.09 10.67 21.46
C GLN A 452 -13.32 10.53 22.39
N ALA A 453 -14.40 9.94 21.88
CA ALA A 453 -15.61 9.75 22.67
C ALA A 453 -15.50 8.60 23.68
N TYR A 454 -14.69 7.57 23.38
CA TYR A 454 -14.69 6.31 24.14
C TYR A 454 -13.32 5.78 24.56
N ASP A 455 -12.25 6.55 24.44
CA ASP A 455 -10.88 6.15 24.89
C ASP A 455 -10.60 6.47 26.38
#